data_7e172bc83ff77084afe114b22127393e
#
_entry.id   7e172bc83ff77084afe114b22127393e
#
_cell.length_a   1.000
_cell.length_b   1.000
_cell.length_c   1.000
_cell.angle_alpha   90.00
_cell.angle_beta   90.00
_cell.angle_gamma   90.00
#
_symmetry.space_group_name_H-M   'P 1'
#
loop_
_entity.id
_entity.type
_entity.pdbx_description
1 polymer ?
#
loop_
_entity_poly.entity_id
_entity_poly.type
_entity_poly.pdbx_seq_one_letter_code
_entity_poly.pdbx_strand_id
1 'polypeptide(L)' 'MLLIKVNLSRKTRAELIEIVDIFRAKIIDVGRNRMTVEITGKDKKIQAFIELVKPFGIVEIVRTGKIAIARKKGGE' A
#
# COMPACT_ATOMS: atom_id res chain seq x y z
N MET A 1 -4.91 -4.29 7.60
CA MET A 1 -4.09 -3.19 7.11
C MET A 1 -2.97 -3.72 6.23
N LEU A 2 -2.67 -2.99 5.20
CA LEU A 2 -1.67 -3.40 4.24
C LEU A 2 -0.72 -2.25 3.96
N LEU A 3 0.56 -2.54 3.94
CA LEU A 3 1.58 -1.58 3.55
C LEU A 3 2.11 -1.98 2.18
N ILE A 4 2.09 -1.06 1.25
CA ILE A 4 2.58 -1.32 -0.09
C ILE A 4 3.68 -0.32 -0.42
N LYS A 5 4.80 -0.85 -0.85
CA LYS A 5 5.91 -0.01 -1.31
C LYS A 5 5.95 -0.08 -2.83
N VAL A 6 5.82 1.06 -3.47
CA VAL A 6 5.78 1.12 -4.92
C VAL A 6 6.88 2.03 -5.46
N ASN A 7 7.27 1.77 -6.68
CA ASN A 7 8.23 2.63 -7.36
C ASN A 7 7.59 3.98 -7.67
N LEU A 8 8.40 5.00 -7.60
CA LEU A 8 7.95 6.37 -7.80
C LEU A 8 8.89 7.06 -8.76
N SER A 9 8.33 7.81 -9.70
CA SER A 9 9.12 8.63 -10.60
C SER A 9 8.45 9.97 -10.75
N ARG A 10 9.15 10.91 -11.33
CA ARG A 10 8.59 12.22 -11.56
C ARG A 10 7.30 12.16 -12.37
N LYS A 11 7.30 11.30 -13.36
CA LYS A 11 6.15 11.17 -14.27
C LYS A 11 4.95 10.56 -13.61
N THR A 12 5.17 9.67 -12.65
CA THR A 12 4.07 8.92 -12.04
C THR A 12 3.63 9.47 -10.70
N ARG A 13 4.37 10.40 -10.15
CA ARG A 13 4.09 10.91 -8.81
C ARG A 13 2.66 11.43 -8.64
N ALA A 14 2.25 12.31 -9.54
CA ALA A 14 0.92 12.91 -9.43
C ALA A 14 -0.17 11.86 -9.57
N GLU A 15 0.04 10.92 -10.46
CA GLU A 15 -0.92 9.87 -10.71
C GLU A 15 -1.06 8.95 -9.50
N LEU A 16 0.07 8.59 -8.88
CA LEU A 16 0.05 7.76 -7.68
C LEU A 16 -0.65 8.45 -6.52
N ILE A 17 -0.36 9.72 -6.35
CA ILE A 17 -1.00 10.49 -5.28
C ILE A 17 -2.51 10.55 -5.50
N GLU A 18 -2.93 10.68 -6.74
CA GLU A 18 -4.35 10.70 -7.06
C GLU A 18 -5.01 9.37 -6.71
N ILE A 19 -4.36 8.26 -7.05
CA ILE A 19 -4.88 6.94 -6.73
C ILE A 19 -4.99 6.75 -5.22
N VAL A 20 -3.94 7.14 -4.50
CA VAL A 20 -3.92 7.05 -3.05
C VAL A 20 -5.10 7.82 -2.47
N ASP A 21 -5.36 9.00 -3.01
CA ASP A 21 -6.43 9.85 -2.54
C ASP A 21 -7.81 9.23 -2.79
N ILE A 22 -8.00 8.70 -3.98
CA ILE A 22 -9.26 8.07 -4.36
C ILE A 22 -9.61 6.92 -3.41
N PHE A 23 -8.62 6.13 -3.06
CA PHE A 23 -8.82 4.97 -2.19
C PHE A 23 -8.74 5.33 -0.71
N ARG A 24 -8.51 6.61 -0.41
CA ARG A 24 -8.36 7.06 0.97
C ARG A 24 -7.28 6.30 1.70
N ALA A 25 -6.23 5.96 0.97
CA ALA A 25 -5.06 5.36 1.55
C ALA A 25 -4.19 6.47 2.13
N LYS A 26 -3.15 6.08 2.84
CA LYS A 26 -2.32 7.02 3.55
C LYS A 26 -0.87 6.87 3.11
N ILE A 27 -0.25 7.97 2.77
CA ILE A 27 1.17 7.93 2.44
C ILE A 27 1.95 8.00 3.74
N ILE A 28 2.75 6.97 3.98
CA ILE A 28 3.54 6.90 5.21
C ILE A 28 4.94 7.43 4.98
N ASP A 29 5.48 7.16 3.82
CA ASP A 29 6.85 7.54 3.54
C ASP A 29 7.03 7.80 2.06
N VAL A 30 7.79 8.84 1.73
CA VAL A 30 8.08 9.17 0.34
C VAL A 30 9.58 9.35 0.19
N GLY A 31 10.19 8.48 -0.60
CA GLY A 31 11.58 8.60 -0.94
C GLY A 31 11.73 9.17 -2.34
N ARG A 32 12.94 9.13 -2.85
CA ARG A 32 13.21 9.61 -4.20
C ARG A 32 12.56 8.74 -5.25
N ASN A 33 12.69 7.44 -5.07
CA ASN A 33 12.26 6.48 -6.08
C ASN A 33 11.17 5.55 -5.60
N ARG A 34 10.69 5.73 -4.38
CA ARG A 34 9.70 4.83 -3.80
C ARG A 34 8.76 5.58 -2.88
N MET A 35 7.58 5.02 -2.76
CA MET A 35 6.55 5.54 -1.88
C MET A 35 5.96 4.37 -1.11
N THR A 36 5.78 4.55 0.19
CA THR A 36 5.12 3.54 1.02
C THR A 36 3.75 4.04 1.38
N VAL A 37 2.75 3.21 1.10
CA VAL A 37 1.35 3.56 1.30
C VAL A 37 0.69 2.56 2.22
N GLU A 38 -0.11 3.06 3.13
CA GLU A 38 -0.91 2.24 4.02
C GLU A 38 -2.35 2.27 3.56
N ILE A 39 -2.97 1.10 3.41
CA ILE A 39 -4.35 1.03 3.00
C ILE A 39 -5.11 0.05 3.89
N THR A 40 -6.32 0.43 4.27
CA THR A 40 -7.20 -0.41 5.06
C THR A 40 -8.54 -0.52 4.34
N GLY A 41 -9.27 -1.56 4.68
CA GLY A 41 -10.57 -1.76 4.07
C GLY A 41 -10.80 -3.22 3.76
N LYS A 42 -11.88 -3.45 3.04
CA LYS A 42 -12.25 -4.81 2.66
C LYS A 42 -11.35 -5.31 1.54
N ASP A 43 -11.33 -6.62 1.39
CA ASP A 43 -10.48 -7.26 0.39
C ASP A 43 -10.67 -6.72 -1.01
N LYS A 44 -11.91 -6.44 -1.40
CA LYS A 44 -12.18 -5.92 -2.73
C LYS A 44 -11.52 -4.57 -2.97
N LYS A 45 -11.57 -3.72 -1.96
CA LYS A 45 -10.94 -2.40 -2.05
C LYS A 45 -9.43 -2.53 -2.19
N ILE A 46 -8.86 -3.39 -1.36
CA ILE A 46 -7.41 -3.59 -1.35
C ILE A 46 -6.94 -4.19 -2.66
N GLN A 47 -7.67 -5.17 -3.18
CA GLN A 47 -7.34 -5.78 -4.45
C GLN A 47 -7.40 -4.76 -5.60
N ALA A 48 -8.43 -3.92 -5.60
CA ALA A 48 -8.55 -2.90 -6.62
C ALA A 48 -7.37 -1.93 -6.58
N PHE A 49 -6.96 -1.56 -5.38
CA PHE A 49 -5.81 -0.67 -5.21
C PHE A 49 -4.53 -1.32 -5.75
N ILE A 50 -4.33 -2.59 -5.40
CA ILE A 50 -3.14 -3.31 -5.85
C ILE A 50 -3.10 -3.35 -7.37
N GLU A 51 -4.24 -3.65 -8.00
CA GLU A 51 -4.30 -3.72 -9.46
C GLU A 51 -3.97 -2.39 -10.12
N LEU A 52 -4.40 -1.30 -9.51
CA LEU A 52 -4.14 0.02 -10.07
C LEU A 52 -2.67 0.45 -9.93
N VAL A 53 -2.02 0.05 -8.84
CA VAL A 53 -0.63 0.46 -8.65
C VAL A 53 0.39 -0.52 -9.24
N LYS A 54 -0.08 -1.69 -9.65
CA LYS A 54 0.81 -2.69 -10.23
C LYS A 54 1.66 -2.16 -11.38
N PRO A 55 1.10 -1.41 -12.33
CA PRO A 55 1.89 -0.90 -13.45
C PRO A 55 3.05 -0.01 -13.04
N PHE A 56 2.98 0.59 -11.87
CA PHE A 56 4.05 1.46 -11.40
C PHE A 56 5.22 0.66 -10.83
N GLY A 57 4.99 -0.59 -10.51
CA GLY A 57 6.02 -1.45 -9.96
C GLY A 57 5.92 -1.59 -8.44
N ILE A 58 5.38 -2.71 -7.99
CA ILE A 58 5.28 -2.98 -6.56
C ILE A 58 6.58 -3.59 -6.09
N VAL A 59 7.21 -2.96 -5.11
CA VAL A 59 8.47 -3.44 -4.56
C VAL A 59 8.22 -4.42 -3.43
N GLU A 60 7.22 -4.12 -2.62
CA GLU A 60 6.98 -4.94 -1.44
C GLU A 60 5.57 -4.75 -0.95
N ILE A 61 4.96 -5.81 -0.45
CA ILE A 61 3.64 -5.76 0.18
C ILE A 61 3.78 -6.42 1.54
N VAL A 62 3.34 -5.72 2.58
CA VAL A 62 3.38 -6.26 3.94
C VAL A 62 1.98 -6.18 4.54
N ARG A 63 1.46 -7.30 4.97
CA ARG A 63 0.19 -7.32 5.69
C ARG A 63 0.47 -7.16 7.17
N THR A 64 -0.22 -6.22 7.79
CA THR A 64 0.02 -5.92 9.19
C THR A 64 -1.28 -6.02 9.98
N GLY A 65 -1.15 -5.97 11.26
CA GLY A 65 -2.30 -5.92 12.16
C GLY A 65 -2.95 -7.27 12.35
N LYS A 66 -3.61 -7.71 11.32
CA LYS A 66 -4.33 -8.97 11.38
C LYS A 66 -3.45 -10.13 11.80
N ILE A 67 -2.26 -10.17 11.25
CA ILE A 67 -1.33 -11.23 11.56
C ILE A 67 -0.91 -11.18 13.02
N ALA A 68 -0.62 -10.00 13.50
CA ALA A 68 -0.22 -9.83 14.89
C ALA A 68 -1.31 -10.28 15.84
N ILE A 69 -2.54 -10.01 15.51
CA ILE A 69 -3.68 -10.41 16.32
C ILE A 69 -3.84 -11.92 16.33
N ALA A 70 -3.68 -12.51 15.20
CA ALA A 70 -3.87 -13.94 15.07
C ALA A 70 -2.88 -14.74 15.89
N ARG A 71 -1.80 -14.15 16.14
CA ARG A 71 -0.79 -14.85 16.86
C ARG A 71 -0.84 -14.75 18.27
N LYS A 72 -1.36 -14.18 18.75
CA LYS A 72 -1.28 -14.08 20.06
C LYS A 72 -1.19 -15.13 20.80
N LYS A 73 -0.71 -15.60 20.11
CA LYS A 73 -0.41 -16.48 20.35
C LYS A 73 0.33 -16.84 20.14
N GLY A 74 0.67 -16.54 19.57
CA GLY A 74 1.12 -16.72 19.50
C GLY A 74 1.47 -16.58 19.11
N GLY A 75 1.60 -16.58 18.88
CA GLY A 75 1.68 -16.46 18.81
C GLY A 75 1.65 -16.32 18.58
N GLU A 76 1.74 -16.37 18.72
CA GLU A 76 1.50 -16.40 18.77
C GLU A 76 1.44 -16.38 18.79
#